data_f8f13f43526fcf175240d3bce55fd866
#
_entry.id   f8f13f43526fcf175240d3bce55fd866
#
_cell.length_a   1.000
_cell.length_b   1.000
_cell.length_c   1.000
_cell.angle_alpha   90.00
_cell.angle_beta   90.00
_cell.angle_gamma   90.00
#
_symmetry.space_group_name_H-M   'P 1'
#
loop_
_entity.id
_entity.type
_entity.pdbx_description
1 polymer ?
#
loop_
_entity_poly.entity_id
_entity_poly.type
_entity_poly.pdbx_seq_one_letter_code
_entity_poly.pdbx_strand_id
1 'polypeptide(L)'
;MSNSDTSPVLEPPVNAAPVLSLPVLQPVTSQAPDRFTVQVASDEHTRFAEGICAEMEASAKVRGTGIAKRKPEYIINKMHEGKAVIALTDDGRFAGFCYIETWSGKEFVANSGLIVVPEFRKDGLAKRIKQRIFELSREKYPDAKIFGITTSHAVMKINTELGYVPAPFSELTQDETFWNGCSSCPNYDILSRTQRKMCLCTGMLFDPNDPHPIVERVAEHLSPEIAAQLLNGESLESNPSENDGVENREVENREVENRNE
;
A
#
# COMPACT_ATOMS: atom_id res chain seq x y z
N MET A 1 29.67 -63.09 -42.43
CA MET A 1 30.64 -61.97 -42.30
C MET A 1 29.99 -60.94 -41.41
N SER A 2 30.30 -61.02 -40.14
CA SER A 2 29.73 -60.22 -39.07
C SER A 2 30.73 -59.14 -38.69
N ASN A 3 30.40 -57.91 -38.90
CA ASN A 3 31.20 -56.79 -38.36
C ASN A 3 30.56 -56.33 -37.05
N SER A 4 31.27 -56.56 -35.99
CA SER A 4 31.01 -55.99 -34.64
C SER A 4 31.66 -54.62 -34.58
N ASP A 5 30.80 -53.58 -34.47
CA ASP A 5 31.20 -52.21 -34.22
C ASP A 5 31.21 -51.95 -32.70
N THR A 6 32.38 -51.82 -32.12
CA THR A 6 32.60 -51.49 -30.72
C THR A 6 33.02 -50.06 -30.62
N SER A 7 32.07 -49.18 -30.32
CA SER A 7 32.34 -47.78 -29.94
C SER A 7 32.87 -47.74 -28.48
N PRO A 8 33.89 -46.92 -28.17
CA PRO A 8 34.44 -46.79 -26.81
C PRO A 8 33.49 -46.00 -25.91
N VAL A 9 33.21 -46.57 -24.72
CA VAL A 9 32.52 -45.94 -23.63
C VAL A 9 33.47 -44.89 -22.99
N LEU A 10 33.09 -43.61 -23.07
CA LEU A 10 33.78 -42.54 -22.36
C LEU A 10 33.36 -42.56 -20.89
N GLU A 11 34.30 -42.82 -19.99
CA GLU A 11 34.10 -42.66 -18.55
C GLU A 11 33.96 -41.17 -18.19
N PRO A 12 33.06 -40.78 -17.25
CA PRO A 12 32.90 -39.42 -16.81
C PRO A 12 34.08 -38.98 -15.92
N PRO A 13 34.48 -37.70 -15.93
CA PRO A 13 35.60 -37.20 -15.15
C PRO A 13 35.30 -37.25 -13.65
N VAL A 14 36.20 -37.96 -12.92
CA VAL A 14 36.23 -38.02 -11.45
C VAL A 14 36.88 -36.75 -10.91
N ASN A 15 36.11 -35.67 -10.78
CA ASN A 15 36.43 -34.53 -9.90
C ASN A 15 35.22 -33.61 -9.79
N ALA A 16 34.18 -34.07 -9.08
CA ALA A 16 33.14 -33.20 -8.58
C ALA A 16 33.55 -32.71 -7.17
N ALA A 17 33.85 -31.44 -7.05
CA ALA A 17 34.03 -30.81 -5.74
C ALA A 17 32.77 -31.01 -4.87
N PRO A 18 32.92 -31.18 -3.54
CA PRO A 18 31.76 -31.37 -2.68
C PRO A 18 30.83 -30.18 -2.76
N VAL A 19 29.60 -30.41 -3.20
CA VAL A 19 28.51 -29.42 -3.14
C VAL A 19 28.23 -29.15 -1.66
N LEU A 20 28.65 -27.99 -1.16
CA LEU A 20 28.26 -27.51 0.14
C LEU A 20 26.73 -27.33 0.12
N SER A 21 26.02 -28.29 0.69
CA SER A 21 24.59 -28.15 0.96
C SER A 21 24.42 -27.06 2.00
N LEU A 22 23.94 -25.89 1.55
CA LEU A 22 23.47 -24.83 2.45
C LEU A 22 22.35 -25.38 3.33
N PRO A 23 22.37 -25.10 4.65
CA PRO A 23 21.29 -25.53 5.51
C PRO A 23 19.99 -24.93 5.00
N VAL A 24 19.02 -25.80 4.71
CA VAL A 24 17.64 -25.36 4.44
C VAL A 24 17.15 -24.63 5.69
N LEU A 25 17.09 -23.31 5.63
CA LEU A 25 16.44 -22.52 6.66
C LEU A 25 14.98 -22.94 6.70
N GLN A 26 14.63 -23.76 7.68
CA GLN A 26 13.23 -24.04 7.97
C GLN A 26 12.56 -22.71 8.32
N PRO A 27 11.36 -22.42 7.77
CA PRO A 27 10.63 -21.24 8.16
C PRO A 27 10.35 -21.34 9.66
N VAL A 28 10.91 -20.40 10.44
CA VAL A 28 10.59 -20.23 11.86
C VAL A 28 9.16 -19.71 11.94
N THR A 29 8.19 -20.61 11.92
CA THR A 29 6.80 -20.33 12.22
C THR A 29 6.59 -20.34 13.74
N SER A 30 7.20 -19.39 14.44
CA SER A 30 6.72 -18.97 15.74
C SER A 30 5.75 -17.80 15.51
N GLN A 31 4.58 -18.09 14.94
CA GLN A 31 3.46 -17.17 15.03
C GLN A 31 2.93 -17.29 16.46
N ALA A 32 3.08 -16.22 17.25
CA ALA A 32 2.28 -16.05 18.45
C ALA A 32 0.80 -16.28 18.08
N PRO A 33 -0.02 -16.90 18.94
CA PRO A 33 -1.42 -17.15 18.63
C PRO A 33 -2.06 -15.86 18.11
N ASP A 34 -2.72 -15.98 16.99
CA ASP A 34 -3.32 -14.86 16.27
C ASP A 34 -4.49 -14.32 17.10
N ARG A 35 -4.25 -13.29 17.87
CA ARG A 35 -5.21 -12.69 18.81
C ARG A 35 -6.28 -11.85 18.13
N PHE A 36 -6.37 -11.87 16.82
CA PHE A 36 -7.36 -11.11 16.06
C PHE A 36 -8.04 -11.95 14.98
N THR A 37 -9.35 -11.86 14.91
CA THR A 37 -10.14 -12.34 13.77
C THR A 37 -10.40 -11.18 12.82
N VAL A 38 -10.00 -11.29 11.54
CA VAL A 38 -10.29 -10.31 10.48
C VAL A 38 -11.27 -10.94 9.50
N GLN A 39 -12.45 -10.37 9.37
CA GLN A 39 -13.57 -10.95 8.61
C GLN A 39 -14.42 -9.90 7.92
N VAL A 40 -15.24 -10.33 6.95
CA VAL A 40 -16.28 -9.46 6.39
C VAL A 40 -17.31 -9.17 7.48
N ALA A 41 -17.65 -7.90 7.65
CA ALA A 41 -18.62 -7.49 8.63
C ALA A 41 -20.05 -7.88 8.20
N SER A 42 -20.88 -8.26 9.16
CA SER A 42 -22.27 -8.67 9.00
C SER A 42 -23.17 -7.94 10.01
N ASP A 43 -24.42 -8.30 10.03
CA ASP A 43 -25.45 -7.73 10.95
C ASP A 43 -25.04 -7.83 12.42
N GLU A 44 -24.33 -8.90 12.81
CA GLU A 44 -23.86 -9.12 14.18
C GLU A 44 -22.89 -8.03 14.65
N HIS A 45 -22.25 -7.34 13.71
CA HIS A 45 -21.24 -6.34 13.98
C HIS A 45 -21.79 -4.90 14.03
N THR A 46 -23.08 -4.69 13.72
CA THR A 46 -23.71 -3.37 13.68
C THR A 46 -23.64 -2.64 15.02
N ARG A 47 -23.60 -3.39 16.13
CA ARG A 47 -23.39 -2.86 17.49
C ARG A 47 -22.12 -2.04 17.66
N PHE A 48 -21.11 -2.20 16.79
CA PHE A 48 -19.85 -1.47 16.85
C PHE A 48 -19.88 -0.14 16.07
N ALA A 49 -20.93 0.17 15.32
CA ALA A 49 -20.97 1.29 14.39
C ALA A 49 -20.70 2.66 15.05
N GLU A 50 -21.27 2.91 16.22
CA GLU A 50 -21.01 4.14 16.99
C GLU A 50 -19.56 4.23 17.44
N GLY A 51 -19.00 3.15 17.97
CA GLY A 51 -17.59 3.06 18.39
C GLY A 51 -16.64 3.24 17.22
N ILE A 52 -16.95 2.68 16.04
CA ILE A 52 -16.18 2.86 14.81
C ILE A 52 -16.14 4.34 14.40
N CYS A 53 -17.28 5.02 14.38
CA CYS A 53 -17.37 6.44 14.05
C CYS A 53 -16.58 7.29 15.05
N ALA A 54 -16.72 7.03 16.35
CA ALA A 54 -15.98 7.73 17.40
C ALA A 54 -14.47 7.56 17.27
N GLU A 55 -13.98 6.33 17.00
CA GLU A 55 -12.56 6.06 16.80
C GLU A 55 -12.02 6.72 15.52
N MET A 56 -12.79 6.75 14.43
CA MET A 56 -12.44 7.46 13.21
C MET A 56 -12.25 8.96 13.47
N GLU A 57 -13.17 9.58 14.21
CA GLU A 57 -13.10 11.01 14.54
C GLU A 57 -11.92 11.31 15.48
N ALA A 58 -11.71 10.52 16.53
CA ALA A 58 -10.60 10.67 17.46
C ALA A 58 -9.25 10.53 16.74
N SER A 59 -9.10 9.53 15.90
CA SER A 59 -7.88 9.29 15.13
C SER A 59 -7.61 10.40 14.10
N ALA A 60 -8.62 10.96 13.46
CA ALA A 60 -8.48 12.10 12.55
C ALA A 60 -7.97 13.34 13.29
N LYS A 61 -8.56 13.63 14.45
CA LYS A 61 -8.15 14.76 15.30
C LYS A 61 -6.70 14.68 15.73
N VAL A 62 -6.24 13.50 16.18
CA VAL A 62 -4.85 13.29 16.61
C VAL A 62 -3.85 13.49 15.45
N ARG A 63 -4.22 13.09 14.23
CA ARG A 63 -3.34 13.22 13.07
C ARG A 63 -3.36 14.61 12.43
N GLY A 64 -4.30 15.49 12.80
CA GLY A 64 -4.50 16.77 12.13
C GLY A 64 -4.91 16.63 10.65
N THR A 65 -5.47 15.46 10.26
CA THR A 65 -5.90 15.16 8.89
C THR A 65 -7.35 14.73 8.87
N GLY A 66 -8.07 15.03 7.78
CA GLY A 66 -9.48 14.65 7.68
C GLY A 66 -9.65 13.16 7.40
N ILE A 67 -10.50 12.50 8.21
CA ILE A 67 -11.30 11.38 7.75
C ILE A 67 -12.70 11.94 7.55
N ALA A 68 -13.32 11.67 6.42
CA ALA A 68 -14.68 12.12 6.18
C ALA A 68 -15.61 11.62 7.30
N LYS A 69 -16.31 12.54 7.96
CA LYS A 69 -17.23 12.17 9.04
C LYS A 69 -18.31 11.24 8.51
N ARG A 70 -18.58 10.18 9.25
CA ARG A 70 -19.61 9.20 8.94
C ARG A 70 -20.61 9.11 10.10
N LYS A 71 -21.87 8.88 9.74
CA LYS A 71 -22.90 8.55 10.73
C LYS A 71 -22.92 7.04 10.97
N PRO A 72 -23.31 6.56 12.16
CA PRO A 72 -23.42 5.13 12.43
C PRO A 72 -24.27 4.37 11.40
N GLU A 73 -25.37 4.96 10.94
CA GLU A 73 -26.27 4.34 9.95
C GLU A 73 -25.54 4.07 8.62
N TYR A 74 -24.64 4.95 8.24
CA TYR A 74 -23.82 4.77 7.03
C TYR A 74 -22.89 3.53 7.16
N ILE A 75 -22.25 3.37 8.32
CA ILE A 75 -21.39 2.22 8.61
C ILE A 75 -22.21 0.93 8.68
N ILE A 76 -23.39 0.96 9.32
CA ILE A 76 -24.33 -0.15 9.38
C ILE A 76 -24.72 -0.61 7.98
N ASN A 77 -25.07 0.30 7.08
CA ASN A 77 -25.41 -0.03 5.70
C ASN A 77 -24.23 -0.71 4.98
N LYS A 78 -22.97 -0.30 5.21
CA LYS A 78 -21.79 -0.98 4.63
C LYS A 78 -21.64 -2.41 5.13
N MET A 79 -22.01 -2.69 6.40
CA MET A 79 -22.01 -4.04 6.96
C MET A 79 -23.12 -4.89 6.33
N HIS A 80 -24.34 -4.39 6.27
CA HIS A 80 -25.49 -5.09 5.62
C HIS A 80 -25.22 -5.42 4.14
N GLU A 81 -24.55 -4.51 3.42
CA GLU A 81 -24.16 -4.72 2.02
C GLU A 81 -22.96 -5.70 1.86
N GLY A 82 -22.39 -6.19 2.95
CA GLY A 82 -21.16 -6.98 2.93
C GLY A 82 -19.99 -6.25 2.28
N LYS A 83 -19.91 -4.92 2.45
CA LYS A 83 -18.88 -4.02 1.91
C LYS A 83 -17.95 -3.50 2.99
N ALA A 84 -17.83 -4.18 4.10
CA ALA A 84 -16.98 -3.80 5.21
C ALA A 84 -16.19 -4.99 5.74
N VAL A 85 -15.01 -4.72 6.28
CA VAL A 85 -14.17 -5.67 7.00
C VAL A 85 -13.98 -5.16 8.41
N ILE A 86 -14.16 -6.05 9.37
CA ILE A 86 -13.98 -5.79 10.81
C ILE A 86 -12.90 -6.70 11.37
N ALA A 87 -12.15 -6.18 12.32
CA ALA A 87 -11.22 -6.95 13.13
C ALA A 87 -11.71 -6.95 14.59
N LEU A 88 -11.76 -8.12 15.18
CA LEU A 88 -12.10 -8.35 16.57
C LEU A 88 -10.95 -9.06 17.28
N THR A 89 -10.81 -8.80 18.58
CA THR A 89 -9.94 -9.60 19.47
C THR A 89 -10.62 -10.93 19.79
N ASP A 90 -9.88 -11.89 20.35
CA ASP A 90 -10.42 -13.19 20.76
C ASP A 90 -11.54 -13.09 21.81
N ASP A 91 -11.50 -12.04 22.64
CA ASP A 91 -12.53 -11.71 23.61
C ASP A 91 -13.70 -10.89 23.02
N GLY A 92 -13.73 -10.71 21.68
CA GLY A 92 -14.83 -10.08 20.95
C GLY A 92 -14.86 -8.56 20.98
N ARG A 93 -13.77 -7.88 21.40
CA ARG A 93 -13.67 -6.41 21.36
C ARG A 93 -13.36 -5.92 19.95
N PHE A 94 -13.84 -4.74 19.61
CA PHE A 94 -13.51 -4.06 18.37
C PHE A 94 -12.03 -3.69 18.33
N ALA A 95 -11.34 -4.09 17.25
CA ALA A 95 -9.92 -3.83 17.05
C ALA A 95 -9.60 -2.99 15.81
N GLY A 96 -10.41 -3.08 14.75
CA GLY A 96 -10.19 -2.30 13.54
C GLY A 96 -11.28 -2.48 12.49
N PHE A 97 -11.29 -1.60 11.48
CA PHE A 97 -12.33 -1.54 10.45
C PHE A 97 -11.83 -0.93 9.15
N CYS A 98 -12.45 -1.31 8.04
CA CYS A 98 -12.32 -0.69 6.72
C CYS A 98 -13.56 -1.01 5.89
N TYR A 99 -13.92 -0.16 4.93
CA TYR A 99 -15.09 -0.40 4.09
C TYR A 99 -14.87 0.03 2.64
N ILE A 100 -15.75 -0.47 1.76
CA ILE A 100 -15.74 -0.22 0.31
C ILE A 100 -16.74 0.89 -0.03
N GLU A 101 -16.29 1.86 -0.82
CA GLU A 101 -17.12 2.82 -1.53
C GLU A 101 -16.93 2.65 -3.03
N THR A 102 -17.98 2.87 -3.82
CA THR A 102 -17.94 2.79 -5.27
C THR A 102 -18.31 4.13 -5.89
N TRP A 103 -17.60 4.50 -6.95
CA TRP A 103 -17.69 5.79 -7.62
C TRP A 103 -17.77 5.60 -9.14
N SER A 104 -18.23 6.64 -9.87
CA SER A 104 -18.28 6.64 -11.34
C SER A 104 -18.91 5.38 -11.90
N GLY A 105 -20.12 5.01 -11.44
CA GLY A 105 -20.80 3.81 -11.93
C GLY A 105 -20.12 2.48 -11.60
N LYS A 106 -19.31 2.42 -10.54
CA LYS A 106 -18.46 1.29 -10.10
C LYS A 106 -17.17 1.09 -10.90
N GLU A 107 -16.79 2.03 -11.74
CA GLU A 107 -15.47 2.03 -12.38
C GLU A 107 -14.35 2.16 -11.35
N PHE A 108 -14.59 2.90 -10.27
CA PHE A 108 -13.66 3.11 -9.18
C PHE A 108 -14.18 2.58 -7.86
N VAL A 109 -13.29 1.96 -7.10
CA VAL A 109 -13.51 1.46 -5.74
C VAL A 109 -12.53 2.14 -4.79
N ALA A 110 -13.04 2.74 -3.73
CA ALA A 110 -12.20 3.25 -2.64
C ALA A 110 -12.27 2.32 -1.42
N ASN A 111 -11.10 1.95 -0.88
CA ASN A 111 -11.00 1.31 0.43
C ASN A 111 -10.87 2.38 1.50
N SER A 112 -11.99 2.78 2.06
CA SER A 112 -12.15 3.94 2.94
C SER A 112 -12.18 3.58 4.42
N GLY A 113 -11.86 4.54 5.27
CA GLY A 113 -12.05 4.46 6.71
C GLY A 113 -11.19 3.40 7.41
N LEU A 114 -9.99 3.09 6.90
CA LEU A 114 -9.07 2.20 7.59
C LEU A 114 -8.70 2.76 8.97
N ILE A 115 -9.09 2.03 10.00
CA ILE A 115 -8.85 2.37 11.40
C ILE A 115 -8.39 1.13 12.17
N VAL A 116 -7.46 1.33 13.09
CA VAL A 116 -7.05 0.36 14.09
C VAL A 116 -7.01 1.08 15.44
N VAL A 117 -7.67 0.50 16.42
CA VAL A 117 -7.72 1.02 17.80
C VAL A 117 -6.28 1.18 18.31
N PRO A 118 -5.93 2.31 18.97
CA PRO A 118 -4.55 2.62 19.36
C PRO A 118 -3.80 1.51 20.07
N GLU A 119 -4.46 0.79 21.00
CA GLU A 119 -3.86 -0.31 21.77
C GLU A 119 -3.43 -1.51 20.92
N PHE A 120 -4.02 -1.67 19.71
CA PHE A 120 -3.74 -2.78 18.78
C PHE A 120 -2.89 -2.38 17.57
N ARG A 121 -2.28 -1.18 17.61
CA ARG A 121 -1.37 -0.73 16.57
C ARG A 121 0.00 -1.40 16.73
N LYS A 122 0.74 -1.51 15.63
CA LYS A 122 2.07 -2.14 15.51
C LYS A 122 2.07 -3.68 15.47
N ASP A 123 0.92 -4.33 15.55
CA ASP A 123 0.76 -5.79 15.47
C ASP A 123 0.46 -6.29 14.04
N GLY A 124 0.67 -5.46 13.02
CA GLY A 124 0.39 -5.80 11.63
C GLY A 124 -1.11 -5.81 11.26
N LEU A 125 -2.01 -5.50 12.21
CA LEU A 125 -3.46 -5.61 12.01
C LEU A 125 -3.98 -4.73 10.86
N ALA A 126 -3.43 -3.51 10.68
CA ALA A 126 -3.81 -2.64 9.57
C ALA A 126 -3.52 -3.29 8.21
N LYS A 127 -2.41 -4.01 8.06
CA LYS A 127 -2.05 -4.74 6.85
C LYS A 127 -3.06 -5.86 6.57
N ARG A 128 -3.43 -6.65 7.58
CA ARG A 128 -4.41 -7.74 7.46
C ARG A 128 -5.80 -7.23 7.06
N ILE A 129 -6.27 -6.15 7.71
CA ILE A 129 -7.56 -5.52 7.35
C ILE A 129 -7.49 -5.00 5.91
N LYS A 130 -6.39 -4.32 5.54
CA LYS A 130 -6.24 -3.75 4.20
C LYS A 130 -6.15 -4.83 3.12
N GLN A 131 -5.45 -5.93 3.39
CA GLN A 131 -5.42 -7.08 2.50
C GLN A 131 -6.81 -7.67 2.31
N ARG A 132 -7.55 -7.95 3.38
CA ARG A 132 -8.89 -8.55 3.29
C ARG A 132 -9.90 -7.65 2.58
N ILE A 133 -9.86 -6.33 2.80
CA ILE A 133 -10.76 -5.40 2.10
C ILE A 133 -10.37 -5.25 0.61
N PHE A 134 -9.08 -5.35 0.28
CA PHE A 134 -8.61 -5.39 -1.10
C PHE A 134 -9.12 -6.63 -1.82
N GLU A 135 -8.96 -7.81 -1.24
CA GLU A 135 -9.49 -9.08 -1.76
C GLU A 135 -11.01 -8.99 -1.97
N LEU A 136 -11.76 -8.51 -0.97
CA LEU A 136 -13.21 -8.31 -1.05
C LEU A 136 -13.59 -7.32 -2.18
N SER A 137 -12.78 -6.30 -2.40
CA SER A 137 -12.98 -5.36 -3.50
C SER A 137 -12.79 -6.03 -4.85
N ARG A 138 -11.77 -6.87 -5.00
CA ARG A 138 -11.51 -7.67 -6.21
C ARG A 138 -12.62 -8.70 -6.46
N GLU A 139 -13.10 -9.36 -5.41
CA GLU A 139 -14.22 -10.31 -5.49
C GLU A 139 -15.51 -9.65 -5.99
N LYS A 140 -15.84 -8.47 -5.46
CA LYS A 140 -17.10 -7.76 -5.76
C LYS A 140 -17.07 -6.93 -7.03
N TYR A 141 -15.89 -6.44 -7.41
CA TYR A 141 -15.67 -5.47 -8.50
C TYR A 141 -14.38 -5.83 -9.25
N PRO A 142 -14.36 -6.96 -9.99
CA PRO A 142 -13.13 -7.49 -10.61
C PRO A 142 -12.47 -6.55 -11.61
N ASP A 143 -13.26 -5.72 -12.31
CA ASP A 143 -12.75 -4.81 -13.34
C ASP A 143 -12.52 -3.39 -12.85
N ALA A 144 -12.89 -3.09 -11.61
CA ALA A 144 -12.78 -1.74 -11.04
C ALA A 144 -11.34 -1.40 -10.66
N LYS A 145 -10.95 -0.16 -10.90
CA LYS A 145 -9.73 0.43 -10.34
C LYS A 145 -9.93 0.65 -8.85
N ILE A 146 -8.96 0.20 -8.04
CA ILE A 146 -9.05 0.37 -6.59
C ILE A 146 -8.10 1.48 -6.17
N PHE A 147 -8.60 2.49 -5.46
CA PHE A 147 -7.79 3.64 -5.09
C PHE A 147 -7.94 4.03 -3.62
N GLY A 148 -7.07 4.91 -3.19
CA GLY A 148 -7.11 5.57 -1.91
C GLY A 148 -6.29 6.84 -1.92
N ILE A 149 -6.63 7.79 -1.03
CA ILE A 149 -5.81 8.98 -0.76
C ILE A 149 -5.38 8.96 0.70
N THR A 150 -4.11 9.21 0.97
CA THR A 150 -3.57 9.12 2.33
C THR A 150 -2.38 10.03 2.56
N THR A 151 -2.23 10.53 3.80
CA THR A 151 -1.01 11.19 4.30
C THR A 151 -0.13 10.23 5.10
N SER A 152 -0.57 8.98 5.32
CA SER A 152 0.12 8.01 6.16
C SER A 152 1.13 7.20 5.37
N HIS A 153 2.42 7.36 5.68
CA HIS A 153 3.49 6.54 5.10
C HIS A 153 3.27 5.04 5.32
N ALA A 154 2.78 4.64 6.51
CA ALA A 154 2.47 3.24 6.79
C ALA A 154 1.37 2.69 5.87
N VAL A 155 0.33 3.49 5.57
CA VAL A 155 -0.73 3.09 4.64
C VAL A 155 -0.21 3.06 3.21
N MET A 156 0.65 4.00 2.80
CA MET A 156 1.29 3.97 1.48
C MET A 156 2.08 2.68 1.29
N LYS A 157 2.91 2.29 2.28
CA LYS A 157 3.67 1.04 2.25
C LYS A 157 2.76 -0.18 2.09
N ILE A 158 1.69 -0.29 2.87
CA ILE A 158 0.72 -1.40 2.76
C ILE A 158 0.08 -1.42 1.38
N ASN A 159 -0.31 -0.27 0.85
CA ASN A 159 -0.89 -0.17 -0.49
C ASN A 159 0.10 -0.62 -1.57
N THR A 160 1.37 -0.19 -1.50
CA THR A 160 2.41 -0.62 -2.45
C THR A 160 2.61 -2.15 -2.42
N GLU A 161 2.62 -2.76 -1.23
CA GLU A 161 2.70 -4.22 -1.08
C GLU A 161 1.48 -4.96 -1.69
N LEU A 162 0.34 -4.28 -1.86
CA LEU A 162 -0.86 -4.79 -2.53
C LEU A 162 -0.91 -4.45 -4.03
N GLY A 163 0.14 -3.84 -4.57
CA GLY A 163 0.23 -3.51 -5.99
C GLY A 163 -0.34 -2.14 -6.38
N TYR A 164 -0.68 -1.28 -5.41
CA TYR A 164 -1.03 0.10 -5.75
C TYR A 164 0.24 0.89 -6.08
N VAL A 165 0.10 1.79 -7.05
CA VAL A 165 1.14 2.75 -7.41
C VAL A 165 0.71 4.18 -7.04
N PRO A 166 1.64 5.10 -6.73
CA PRO A 166 1.32 6.51 -6.63
C PRO A 166 0.72 7.01 -7.95
N ALA A 167 -0.36 7.77 -7.86
CA ALA A 167 -1.06 8.31 -9.02
C ALA A 167 -1.49 9.76 -8.79
N PRO A 168 -1.45 10.62 -9.81
CA PRO A 168 -2.00 11.95 -9.72
C PRO A 168 -3.52 11.90 -9.53
N PHE A 169 -4.09 12.93 -8.92
CA PHE A 169 -5.53 12.96 -8.64
C PHE A 169 -6.39 12.98 -9.90
N SER A 170 -5.82 13.37 -11.05
CA SER A 170 -6.49 13.31 -12.36
C SER A 170 -6.78 11.88 -12.84
N GLU A 171 -6.04 10.88 -12.36
CA GLU A 171 -6.23 9.46 -12.67
C GLU A 171 -7.21 8.76 -11.72
N LEU A 172 -7.60 9.42 -10.62
CA LEU A 172 -8.59 8.93 -9.68
C LEU A 172 -10.00 9.28 -10.16
N THR A 173 -11.01 8.79 -9.44
CA THR A 173 -12.41 9.16 -9.74
C THR A 173 -12.60 10.67 -9.84
N GLN A 174 -13.37 11.12 -10.83
CA GLN A 174 -13.76 12.52 -10.98
C GLN A 174 -15.16 12.80 -10.38
N ASP A 175 -15.72 11.84 -9.65
CA ASP A 175 -17.01 11.99 -8.98
C ASP A 175 -16.96 13.11 -7.93
N GLU A 176 -17.79 14.11 -8.11
CA GLU A 176 -17.91 15.27 -7.21
C GLU A 176 -18.20 14.86 -5.77
N THR A 177 -19.01 13.83 -5.58
CA THR A 177 -19.41 13.35 -4.25
C THR A 177 -18.22 12.80 -3.47
N PHE A 178 -17.27 12.15 -4.14
CA PHE A 178 -16.03 11.72 -3.51
C PHE A 178 -15.23 12.91 -2.99
N TRP A 179 -14.98 13.90 -3.86
CA TRP A 179 -14.15 15.05 -3.51
C TRP A 179 -14.81 15.99 -2.49
N ASN A 180 -16.15 16.08 -2.49
CA ASN A 180 -16.91 16.79 -1.46
C ASN A 180 -16.74 16.18 -0.07
N GLY A 181 -16.40 14.88 0.02
CA GLY A 181 -16.00 14.23 1.26
C GLY A 181 -14.77 14.85 1.94
N CYS A 182 -13.92 15.53 1.19
CA CYS A 182 -12.76 16.24 1.71
C CYS A 182 -13.10 17.58 2.36
N SER A 183 -14.32 18.11 2.21
CA SER A 183 -14.71 19.44 2.68
C SER A 183 -14.55 19.64 4.20
N SER A 184 -14.61 18.56 4.98
CA SER A 184 -14.38 18.58 6.43
C SER A 184 -12.91 18.47 6.84
N CYS A 185 -11.99 18.33 5.87
CA CYS A 185 -10.56 18.19 6.13
C CYS A 185 -9.91 19.56 6.39
N PRO A 186 -9.02 19.69 7.39
CA PRO A 186 -8.26 20.94 7.62
C PRO A 186 -7.47 21.43 6.40
N ASN A 187 -7.09 20.51 5.48
CA ASN A 187 -6.31 20.82 4.28
C ASN A 187 -7.19 21.02 3.03
N TYR A 188 -8.49 21.21 3.19
CA TYR A 188 -9.41 21.36 2.07
C TYR A 188 -9.12 22.61 1.23
N ASP A 189 -8.59 23.67 1.84
CA ASP A 189 -8.15 24.87 1.16
C ASP A 189 -7.11 24.58 0.08
N ILE A 190 -6.15 23.67 0.34
CA ILE A 190 -5.13 23.25 -0.63
C ILE A 190 -5.79 22.56 -1.82
N LEU A 191 -6.67 21.60 -1.56
CA LEU A 191 -7.40 20.88 -2.61
C LEU A 191 -8.25 21.81 -3.46
N SER A 192 -8.97 22.73 -2.82
CA SER A 192 -9.86 23.71 -3.47
C SER A 192 -9.08 24.68 -4.35
N ARG A 193 -8.07 25.37 -3.81
CA ARG A 193 -7.29 26.37 -4.56
C ARG A 193 -6.46 25.76 -5.70
N THR A 194 -6.11 24.49 -5.62
CA THR A 194 -5.41 23.76 -6.69
C THR A 194 -6.37 23.11 -7.70
N GLN A 195 -7.67 23.36 -7.60
CA GLN A 195 -8.70 22.76 -8.45
C GLN A 195 -8.57 21.22 -8.48
N ARG A 196 -8.35 20.60 -7.33
CA ARG A 196 -8.16 19.16 -7.12
C ARG A 196 -6.93 18.53 -7.80
N LYS A 197 -5.98 19.34 -8.24
CA LYS A 197 -4.75 18.82 -8.85
C LYS A 197 -3.75 18.34 -7.82
N MET A 198 -3.82 18.87 -6.58
CA MET A 198 -2.86 18.60 -5.51
C MET A 198 -3.50 18.72 -4.12
N CYS A 199 -3.01 17.91 -3.19
CA CYS A 199 -3.25 18.04 -1.76
C CYS A 199 -2.04 17.45 -1.00
N LEU A 200 -2.06 17.49 0.35
CA LEU A 200 -1.05 16.79 1.17
C LEU A 200 -1.23 15.27 1.16
N CYS A 201 -2.38 14.76 0.70
CA CYS A 201 -2.57 13.33 0.48
C CYS A 201 -1.87 12.89 -0.79
N THR A 202 -1.31 11.68 -0.75
CA THR A 202 -0.85 10.96 -1.94
C THR A 202 -1.99 10.10 -2.46
N GLY A 203 -2.29 10.21 -3.76
CA GLY A 203 -3.16 9.27 -4.46
C GLY A 203 -2.42 7.96 -4.68
N MET A 204 -3.11 6.84 -4.48
CA MET A 204 -2.60 5.50 -4.72
C MET A 204 -3.66 4.74 -5.53
N LEU A 205 -3.26 4.13 -6.64
CA LEU A 205 -4.15 3.46 -7.58
C LEU A 205 -3.67 2.04 -7.87
N PHE A 206 -4.58 1.08 -7.85
CA PHE A 206 -4.43 -0.25 -8.41
C PHE A 206 -5.36 -0.37 -9.61
N ASP A 207 -4.80 -0.62 -10.79
CA ASP A 207 -5.56 -0.87 -12.01
C ASP A 207 -5.44 -2.36 -12.37
N PRO A 208 -6.53 -3.15 -12.38
CA PRO A 208 -6.48 -4.56 -12.75
C PRO A 208 -6.12 -4.80 -14.22
N ASN A 209 -6.29 -3.79 -15.06
CA ASN A 209 -6.02 -3.86 -16.51
C ASN A 209 -4.63 -3.30 -16.87
N ASP A 210 -3.91 -2.74 -15.89
CA ASP A 210 -2.53 -2.29 -16.03
C ASP A 210 -1.66 -3.02 -15.01
N PRO A 211 -1.35 -4.30 -15.23
CA PRO A 211 -0.61 -5.13 -14.29
C PRO A 211 0.89 -4.85 -14.29
N HIS A 212 1.34 -3.79 -15.01
CA HIS A 212 2.76 -3.50 -15.09
C HIS A 212 3.31 -3.16 -13.70
N PRO A 213 4.23 -3.99 -13.18
CA PRO A 213 4.94 -3.66 -11.94
C PRO A 213 5.60 -2.28 -12.10
N ILE A 214 5.74 -1.56 -11.00
CA ILE A 214 6.44 -0.25 -10.97
C ILE A 214 7.77 -0.32 -11.73
N VAL A 215 8.44 -1.46 -11.67
CA VAL A 215 9.72 -1.74 -12.34
C VAL A 215 9.61 -1.59 -13.87
N GLU A 216 8.55 -2.11 -14.50
CA GLU A 216 8.36 -2.00 -15.96
C GLU A 216 8.07 -0.55 -16.37
N ARG A 217 7.21 0.16 -15.63
CA ARG A 217 6.93 1.60 -15.87
C ARG A 217 8.17 2.49 -15.69
N VAL A 218 9.03 2.16 -14.74
CA VAL A 218 10.30 2.87 -14.54
C VAL A 218 11.30 2.49 -15.63
N ALA A 219 11.34 1.22 -16.02
CA ALA A 219 12.23 0.73 -17.07
C ALA A 219 12.02 1.41 -18.44
N GLU A 220 10.78 1.79 -18.77
CA GLU A 220 10.46 2.55 -20.00
C GLU A 220 11.17 3.92 -20.07
N HIS A 221 11.57 4.48 -18.93
CA HIS A 221 12.20 5.80 -18.81
C HIS A 221 13.71 5.72 -18.54
N LEU A 222 14.28 4.51 -18.51
CA LEU A 222 15.69 4.27 -18.25
C LEU A 222 16.43 3.85 -19.52
N SER A 223 17.77 3.89 -19.47
CA SER A 223 18.55 3.31 -20.55
C SER A 223 18.30 1.79 -20.66
N PRO A 224 18.40 1.20 -21.87
CA PRO A 224 18.13 -0.23 -22.07
C PRO A 224 18.93 -1.15 -21.13
N GLU A 225 20.17 -0.75 -20.79
CA GLU A 225 21.05 -1.52 -19.91
C GLU A 225 20.51 -1.52 -18.47
N ILE A 226 20.14 -0.34 -17.94
CA ILE A 226 19.58 -0.19 -16.59
C ILE A 226 18.21 -0.85 -16.50
N ALA A 227 17.39 -0.71 -17.54
CA ALA A 227 16.08 -1.36 -17.61
C ALA A 227 16.21 -2.88 -17.54
N ALA A 228 17.15 -3.47 -18.29
CA ALA A 228 17.39 -4.91 -18.27
C ALA A 228 17.86 -5.41 -16.88
N GLN A 229 18.73 -4.68 -16.21
CA GLN A 229 19.17 -5.02 -14.85
C GLN A 229 18.03 -5.00 -13.84
N LEU A 230 17.16 -3.97 -13.88
CA LEU A 230 15.99 -3.87 -13.01
C LEU A 230 14.98 -4.99 -13.24
N LEU A 231 14.71 -5.33 -14.51
CA LEU A 231 13.77 -6.39 -14.89
C LEU A 231 14.26 -7.78 -14.50
N ASN A 232 15.59 -8.00 -14.51
CA ASN A 232 16.21 -9.26 -14.11
C ASN A 232 16.41 -9.38 -12.58
N GLY A 233 16.09 -8.34 -11.80
CA GLY A 233 16.28 -8.34 -10.34
C GLY A 233 17.74 -8.25 -9.91
N GLU A 234 18.63 -7.80 -10.80
CA GLU A 234 20.04 -7.56 -10.49
C GLU A 234 20.19 -6.28 -9.67
N SER A 235 20.98 -6.33 -8.59
CA SER A 235 21.29 -5.16 -7.79
C SER A 235 22.09 -4.16 -8.65
N LEU A 236 21.65 -2.91 -8.70
CA LEU A 236 22.43 -1.83 -9.27
C LEU A 236 23.69 -1.66 -8.39
N GLU A 237 24.82 -2.24 -8.81
CA GLU A 237 26.08 -1.94 -8.16
C GLU A 237 26.38 -0.47 -8.41
N SER A 238 26.42 0.30 -7.32
CA SER A 238 26.91 1.69 -7.37
C SER A 238 28.35 1.68 -7.82
N ASN A 239 28.61 2.12 -9.05
CA ASN A 239 29.93 2.27 -9.60
C ASN A 239 30.69 3.32 -8.75
N PRO A 240 31.78 2.99 -8.04
CA PRO A 240 32.45 3.94 -7.14
C PRO A 240 33.43 4.85 -7.86
N SER A 241 33.25 5.13 -9.14
CA SER A 241 34.14 5.98 -9.92
C SER A 241 33.38 7.11 -10.63
N GLU A 242 33.07 8.16 -9.87
CA GLU A 242 33.01 9.56 -10.34
C GLU A 242 32.65 10.46 -9.14
N ASN A 243 33.56 10.50 -8.17
CA ASN A 243 33.49 11.50 -7.12
C ASN A 243 34.88 12.20 -7.00
N ASP A 244 35.32 12.76 -8.11
CA ASP A 244 36.45 13.69 -8.12
C ASP A 244 35.88 15.08 -8.45
N GLY A 245 35.88 15.95 -7.45
CA GLY A 245 35.85 17.39 -7.63
C GLY A 245 34.53 18.12 -7.38
N VAL A 246 33.99 18.02 -6.17
CA VAL A 246 33.21 19.14 -5.66
C VAL A 246 33.97 19.78 -4.51
N GLU A 247 34.73 20.83 -4.86
CA GLU A 247 35.35 21.76 -3.92
C GLU A 247 34.27 22.32 -2.97
N ASN A 248 34.45 22.08 -1.68
CA ASN A 248 33.69 22.72 -0.62
C ASN A 248 33.88 24.25 -0.71
N ARG A 249 32.89 24.95 -1.28
CA ARG A 249 32.76 26.40 -1.06
C ARG A 249 32.05 26.57 0.29
N GLU A 250 32.83 27.02 1.26
CA GLU A 250 32.37 27.55 2.53
C GLU A 250 31.32 28.64 2.26
N VAL A 251 30.10 28.41 2.75
CA VAL A 251 29.05 29.43 2.77
C VAL A 251 29.29 30.32 3.98
N GLU A 252 29.89 31.47 3.74
CA GLU A 252 30.07 32.53 4.71
C GLU A 252 28.69 33.04 5.19
N ASN A 253 28.36 32.78 6.43
CA ASN A 253 27.17 33.30 7.10
C ASN A 253 27.32 34.82 7.23
N ARG A 254 26.59 35.59 6.43
CA ARG A 254 26.38 37.02 6.69
C ARG A 254 25.22 37.17 7.68
N GLU A 255 25.57 37.56 8.89
CA GLU A 255 24.69 38.11 9.89
C GLU A 255 23.96 39.33 9.33
N VAL A 256 22.60 39.26 9.32
CA VAL A 256 21.76 40.44 9.03
C VAL A 256 21.47 41.11 10.37
N GLU A 257 22.21 42.20 10.64
CA GLU A 257 21.90 43.12 11.73
C GLU A 257 20.53 43.77 11.53
N ASN A 258 19.72 43.60 12.57
CA ASN A 258 18.49 44.40 12.77
C ASN A 258 18.84 45.88 12.96
N ARG A 259 18.33 46.74 12.11
CA ARG A 259 18.16 48.15 12.43
C ARG A 259 16.68 48.46 12.45
N ASN A 260 16.24 48.79 13.68
CA ASN A 260 15.04 49.55 13.95
C ASN A 260 15.13 50.94 13.32
N GLU A 261 14.10 51.34 12.58
CA GLU A 261 13.47 52.69 12.65
C GLU A 261 12.07 52.58 12.02
#